data_dfccaaf81b37d2bac3a17113c7ec0e71
#
_entry.id   dfccaaf81b37d2bac3a17113c7ec0e71
#
_cell.length_a   1.000
_cell.length_b   1.000
_cell.length_c   1.000
_cell.angle_alpha   90.00
_cell.angle_beta   90.00
_cell.angle_gamma   90.00
#
_symmetry.space_group_name_H-M   'P 1'
#
loop_
_entity.id
_entity.type
_entity.pdbx_description
1 polymer ?
#
loop_
_entity_poly.entity_id
_entity_poly.type
_entity_poly.pdbx_seq_one_letter_code
_entity_poly.pdbx_strand_id
1 'polypeptide(L)'
;APARAADGVEALGRFEGSWQSSATALATPYSKAATTTGDTTCAWSLARDFLICQQTVTSDGQLTHDVAIYTYDTAGAKYHFYAARVNGVSDVGITVDTTGIMYSNTFSDGGKNVTIRTLNVWDDPDHYRFWTEFTTDGTHWTKMLDGTAHRVKN
;
A
#
# COMPACT_ATOMS: atom_id res chain seq x y z
N ALA A 1 -13.86 14.41 -22.63
CA ALA A 1 -12.97 15.13 -21.70
C ALA A 1 -12.31 14.05 -20.82
N PRO A 2 -10.98 14.08 -20.61
CA PRO A 2 -10.36 13.17 -19.68
C PRO A 2 -10.98 13.39 -18.30
N ALA A 3 -11.35 12.30 -17.63
CA ALA A 3 -11.84 12.36 -16.26
C ALA A 3 -10.76 13.05 -15.41
N ARG A 4 -11.12 14.16 -14.79
CA ARG A 4 -10.25 14.87 -13.87
C ARG A 4 -9.95 13.89 -12.72
N ALA A 5 -8.67 13.68 -12.41
CA ALA A 5 -8.30 12.90 -11.24
C ALA A 5 -9.01 13.49 -10.02
N ALA A 6 -9.64 12.64 -9.22
CA ALA A 6 -10.20 13.08 -7.95
C ALA A 6 -9.03 13.57 -7.10
N ASP A 7 -9.02 14.86 -6.76
CA ASP A 7 -8.03 15.44 -5.88
C ASP A 7 -8.51 15.32 -4.43
N GLY A 8 -7.58 15.22 -3.51
CA GLY A 8 -7.89 15.16 -2.08
C GLY A 8 -8.35 13.77 -1.63
N VAL A 9 -9.15 13.73 -0.57
CA VAL A 9 -9.55 12.48 0.10
C VAL A 9 -10.31 11.52 -0.82
N GLU A 10 -11.06 12.02 -1.79
CA GLU A 10 -11.85 11.20 -2.73
C GLU A 10 -10.98 10.28 -3.61
N ALA A 11 -9.72 10.65 -3.86
CA ALA A 11 -8.78 9.81 -4.60
C ALA A 11 -8.48 8.47 -3.89
N LEU A 12 -8.69 8.40 -2.58
CA LEU A 12 -8.52 7.19 -1.77
C LEU A 12 -9.68 6.20 -1.93
N GLY A 13 -10.82 6.66 -2.47
CA GLY A 13 -12.04 5.86 -2.61
C GLY A 13 -11.89 4.63 -3.50
N ARG A 14 -10.84 4.55 -4.30
CA ARG A 14 -10.54 3.34 -5.10
C ARG A 14 -10.28 2.10 -4.24
N PHE A 15 -9.87 2.26 -2.97
CA PHE A 15 -9.71 1.16 -2.02
C PHE A 15 -11.01 0.75 -1.31
N GLU A 16 -12.06 1.57 -1.34
CA GLU A 16 -13.31 1.24 -0.63
C GLU A 16 -13.82 -0.15 -1.03
N GLY A 17 -14.30 -0.92 -0.05
CA GLY A 17 -14.83 -2.27 -0.24
C GLY A 17 -13.89 -3.38 0.24
N SER A 18 -14.14 -4.59 -0.23
CA SER A 18 -13.39 -5.79 0.16
C SER A 18 -12.53 -6.29 -0.99
N TRP A 19 -11.31 -6.72 -0.66
CA TRP A 19 -10.30 -7.12 -1.61
C TRP A 19 -9.64 -8.41 -1.18
N GLN A 20 -9.34 -9.27 -2.15
CA GLN A 20 -8.44 -10.41 -1.95
C GLN A 20 -7.19 -10.25 -2.79
N SER A 21 -6.06 -10.57 -2.20
CA SER A 21 -4.75 -10.42 -2.82
C SER A 21 -3.92 -11.69 -2.72
N SER A 22 -3.01 -11.84 -3.67
CA SER A 22 -1.96 -12.85 -3.64
C SER A 22 -0.64 -12.24 -4.13
N ALA A 23 0.46 -12.63 -3.51
CA ALA A 23 1.77 -12.15 -3.88
C ALA A 23 2.87 -13.19 -3.66
N THR A 24 3.95 -13.01 -4.39
CA THR A 24 5.20 -13.75 -4.21
C THR A 24 6.29 -12.78 -3.78
N ALA A 25 6.86 -13.03 -2.61
CA ALA A 25 8.05 -12.34 -2.13
C ALA A 25 9.31 -13.06 -2.61
N LEU A 26 10.31 -12.30 -2.98
CA LEU A 26 11.61 -12.76 -3.42
C LEU A 26 12.63 -12.67 -2.28
N ALA A 27 13.59 -13.59 -2.25
CA ALA A 27 14.72 -13.49 -1.33
C ALA A 27 15.64 -12.35 -1.75
N THR A 28 15.81 -11.37 -0.87
CA THR A 28 16.71 -10.22 -1.01
C THR A 28 17.36 -9.93 0.33
N PRO A 29 18.33 -9.01 0.44
CA PRO A 29 18.82 -8.58 1.75
C PRO A 29 17.75 -8.07 2.71
N TYR A 30 16.60 -7.62 2.18
CA TYR A 30 15.52 -6.97 2.95
C TYR A 30 14.20 -7.76 2.95
N SER A 31 14.16 -8.93 2.32
CA SER A 31 12.96 -9.79 2.28
C SER A 31 13.33 -11.27 2.21
N LYS A 32 12.46 -12.11 2.77
CA LYS A 32 12.52 -13.57 2.60
C LYS A 32 11.59 -14.01 1.48
N ALA A 33 11.96 -15.08 0.77
CA ALA A 33 11.06 -15.72 -0.18
C ALA A 33 9.83 -16.26 0.55
N ALA A 34 8.64 -15.94 0.07
CA ALA A 34 7.37 -16.38 0.66
C ALA A 34 6.24 -16.27 -0.37
N THR A 35 5.19 -17.05 -0.18
CA THR A 35 3.90 -16.83 -0.84
C THR A 35 2.93 -16.24 0.16
N THR A 36 2.25 -15.17 -0.21
CA THR A 36 1.32 -14.47 0.66
C THR A 36 -0.07 -14.39 0.05
N THR A 37 -1.08 -14.46 0.90
CA THR A 37 -2.46 -14.12 0.56
C THR A 37 -2.98 -13.09 1.55
N GLY A 38 -3.88 -12.23 1.12
CA GLY A 38 -4.42 -11.18 1.98
C GLY A 38 -5.89 -10.91 1.72
N ASP A 39 -6.61 -10.62 2.79
CA ASP A 39 -7.96 -10.08 2.76
C ASP A 39 -7.93 -8.68 3.35
N THR A 40 -8.45 -7.70 2.61
CA THR A 40 -8.49 -6.30 3.03
C THR A 40 -9.92 -5.78 2.91
N THR A 41 -10.41 -5.10 3.94
CA THR A 41 -11.67 -4.38 3.88
C THR A 41 -11.44 -2.94 4.23
N CYS A 42 -11.86 -2.05 3.36
CA CYS A 42 -11.74 -0.60 3.52
C CYS A 42 -13.12 0.05 3.55
N ALA A 43 -13.35 0.91 4.52
CA ALA A 43 -14.57 1.69 4.66
C ALA A 43 -14.25 3.14 5.04
N TRP A 44 -15.09 4.06 4.58
CA TRP A 44 -15.01 5.45 4.99
C TRP A 44 -15.38 5.64 6.46
N SER A 45 -14.76 6.64 7.10
CA SER A 45 -15.26 7.20 8.35
C SER A 45 -16.69 7.75 8.16
N LEU A 46 -17.42 7.94 9.25
CA LEU A 46 -18.81 8.44 9.19
C LEU A 46 -18.94 9.78 8.45
N ALA A 47 -17.96 10.66 8.60
CA ALA A 47 -17.93 11.97 7.92
C ALA A 47 -17.23 11.91 6.55
N ARG A 48 -16.73 10.75 6.13
CA ARG A 48 -15.92 10.56 4.91
C ARG A 48 -14.61 11.37 4.87
N ASP A 49 -14.05 11.66 6.04
CA ASP A 49 -12.81 12.45 6.16
C ASP A 49 -11.57 11.61 5.93
N PHE A 50 -11.66 10.31 6.17
CA PHE A 50 -10.57 9.36 6.01
C PHE A 50 -11.10 7.95 5.73
N LEU A 51 -10.23 7.11 5.15
CA LEU A 51 -10.52 5.72 4.86
C LEU A 51 -9.82 4.82 5.87
N ILE A 52 -10.55 3.85 6.43
CA ILE A 52 -10.01 2.86 7.36
C ILE A 52 -9.98 1.52 6.64
N CYS A 53 -8.81 0.88 6.61
CA CYS A 53 -8.62 -0.45 6.05
C CYS A 53 -8.19 -1.42 7.15
N GLN A 54 -8.83 -2.57 7.22
CA GLN A 54 -8.40 -3.69 8.02
C GLN A 54 -7.86 -4.77 7.08
N GLN A 55 -6.67 -5.27 7.36
CA GLN A 55 -6.01 -6.26 6.53
C GLN A 55 -5.60 -7.47 7.36
N THR A 56 -5.82 -8.64 6.79
CA THR A 56 -5.29 -9.91 7.26
C THR A 56 -4.39 -10.47 6.19
N VAL A 57 -3.15 -10.79 6.54
CA VAL A 57 -2.18 -11.40 5.62
C VAL A 57 -1.71 -12.73 6.17
N THR A 58 -1.77 -13.76 5.34
CA THR A 58 -1.16 -15.07 5.61
C THR A 58 0.10 -15.21 4.76
N SER A 59 1.23 -15.43 5.42
CA SER A 59 2.53 -15.66 4.79
C SER A 59 3.16 -16.90 5.41
N ASP A 60 3.44 -17.91 4.59
CA ASP A 60 3.99 -19.20 5.04
C ASP A 60 3.23 -19.79 6.25
N GLY A 61 1.90 -19.68 6.26
CA GLY A 61 1.02 -20.16 7.34
C GLY A 61 0.97 -19.26 8.57
N GLN A 62 1.70 -18.16 8.60
CA GLN A 62 1.64 -17.15 9.67
C GLN A 62 0.62 -16.08 9.33
N LEU A 63 -0.32 -15.84 10.24
CA LEU A 63 -1.37 -14.85 10.11
C LEU A 63 -0.96 -13.55 10.82
N THR A 64 -1.08 -12.42 10.12
CA THR A 64 -0.91 -11.08 10.68
C THR A 64 -2.13 -10.21 10.42
N HIS A 65 -2.37 -9.25 11.32
CA HIS A 65 -3.44 -8.26 11.19
C HIS A 65 -2.86 -6.86 11.23
N ASP A 66 -3.31 -6.04 10.31
CA ASP A 66 -2.95 -4.63 10.21
C ASP A 66 -4.22 -3.78 10.13
N VAL A 67 -4.15 -2.59 10.70
CA VAL A 67 -5.14 -1.52 10.49
C VAL A 67 -4.43 -0.35 9.86
N ALA A 68 -4.98 0.17 8.78
CA ALA A 68 -4.45 1.34 8.10
C ALA A 68 -5.49 2.46 8.06
N ILE A 69 -5.02 3.69 8.22
CA ILE A 69 -5.84 4.90 8.05
C ILE A 69 -5.19 5.75 6.97
N TYR A 70 -5.95 6.05 5.94
CA TYR A 70 -5.57 6.95 4.87
C TYR A 70 -6.26 8.29 5.05
N THR A 71 -5.49 9.37 5.08
CA THR A 71 -6.01 10.72 5.23
C THR A 71 -5.44 11.66 4.17
N TYR A 72 -6.10 12.81 4.00
CA TYR A 72 -5.60 13.90 3.17
C TYR A 72 -5.59 15.20 3.99
N ASP A 73 -4.40 15.75 4.19
CA ASP A 73 -4.22 17.07 4.77
C ASP A 73 -4.43 18.14 3.69
N THR A 74 -5.55 18.86 3.78
CA THR A 74 -5.91 19.91 2.82
C THR A 74 -4.98 21.12 2.89
N ALA A 75 -4.44 21.43 4.08
CA ALA A 75 -3.55 22.57 4.26
C ALA A 75 -2.18 22.33 3.64
N GLY A 76 -1.66 21.12 3.80
CA GLY A 76 -0.38 20.70 3.24
C GLY A 76 -0.46 20.09 1.85
N ALA A 77 -1.68 19.84 1.32
CA ALA A 77 -1.93 19.07 0.10
C ALA A 77 -1.19 17.72 0.08
N LYS A 78 -1.26 17.00 1.20
CA LYS A 78 -0.52 15.76 1.42
C LYS A 78 -1.44 14.61 1.81
N TYR A 79 -1.11 13.44 1.30
CA TYR A 79 -1.69 12.18 1.77
C TYR A 79 -0.84 11.58 2.88
N HIS A 80 -1.51 10.96 3.85
CA HIS A 80 -0.87 10.21 4.93
C HIS A 80 -1.42 8.80 4.98
N PHE A 81 -0.55 7.87 5.31
CA PHE A 81 -0.87 6.49 5.56
C PHE A 81 -0.33 6.11 6.94
N TYR A 82 -1.24 5.89 7.88
CA TYR A 82 -0.91 5.41 9.21
C TYR A 82 -1.21 3.93 9.29
N ALA A 83 -0.22 3.12 9.62
CA ALA A 83 -0.39 1.68 9.79
C ALA A 83 -0.14 1.27 11.24
N ALA A 84 -1.13 0.61 11.84
CA ALA A 84 -1.04 0.01 13.16
C ALA A 84 -0.85 -1.51 13.02
N ARG A 85 0.21 -2.01 13.61
CA ARG A 85 0.60 -3.42 13.63
C ARG A 85 0.99 -3.83 15.04
N VAL A 86 1.21 -5.12 15.25
CA VAL A 86 1.66 -5.66 16.54
C VAL A 86 2.90 -4.93 17.11
N ASN A 87 3.77 -4.40 16.26
CA ASN A 87 5.00 -3.72 16.63
C ASN A 87 4.87 -2.20 16.80
N GLY A 88 3.66 -1.64 16.68
CA GLY A 88 3.39 -0.21 16.86
C GLY A 88 2.70 0.45 15.67
N VAL A 89 2.74 1.76 15.65
CA VAL A 89 2.13 2.61 14.62
C VAL A 89 3.23 3.27 13.81
N SER A 90 3.11 3.26 12.50
CA SER A 90 3.99 3.98 11.58
C SER A 90 3.22 5.00 10.75
N ASP A 91 3.87 6.12 10.45
CA ASP A 91 3.45 7.09 9.44
C ASP A 91 4.35 6.90 8.22
N VAL A 92 3.76 6.58 7.09
CA VAL A 92 4.48 6.34 5.84
C VAL A 92 4.05 7.37 4.80
N GLY A 93 5.01 7.98 4.14
CA GLY A 93 4.73 8.90 3.04
C GLY A 93 4.09 8.17 1.87
N ILE A 94 2.99 8.71 1.36
CA ILE A 94 2.34 8.20 0.16
C ILE A 94 2.14 9.30 -0.87
N THR A 95 2.19 8.91 -2.13
CA THR A 95 1.78 9.70 -3.29
C THR A 95 0.60 9.04 -3.96
N VAL A 96 -0.38 9.83 -4.36
CA VAL A 96 -1.58 9.36 -5.06
C VAL A 96 -1.67 10.10 -6.39
N ASP A 97 -1.81 9.36 -7.47
CA ASP A 97 -2.01 9.90 -8.81
C ASP A 97 -3.14 9.19 -9.56
N THR A 98 -3.30 9.50 -10.84
CA THR A 98 -4.36 8.90 -11.67
C THR A 98 -4.18 7.41 -11.90
N THR A 99 -2.97 6.89 -11.76
CA THR A 99 -2.63 5.49 -12.03
C THR A 99 -2.67 4.63 -10.77
N GLY A 100 -2.27 5.21 -9.62
CA GLY A 100 -2.15 4.41 -8.42
C GLY A 100 -1.73 5.16 -7.17
N ILE A 101 -1.20 4.38 -6.23
CA ILE A 101 -0.67 4.86 -4.96
C ILE A 101 0.72 4.27 -4.77
N MET A 102 1.66 5.13 -4.40
CA MET A 102 3.02 4.74 -4.03
C MET A 102 3.25 5.04 -2.55
N TYR A 103 3.74 4.04 -1.84
CA TYR A 103 4.22 4.11 -0.47
C TYR A 103 5.74 4.14 -0.50
N SER A 104 6.38 4.98 0.29
CA SER A 104 7.84 5.05 0.31
C SER A 104 8.36 5.26 1.73
N ASN A 105 9.43 4.55 2.07
CA ASN A 105 10.14 4.69 3.32
C ASN A 105 11.64 4.57 3.09
N THR A 106 12.42 5.37 3.80
CA THR A 106 13.89 5.35 3.74
C THR A 106 14.45 5.13 5.14
N PHE A 107 15.42 4.23 5.26
CA PHE A 107 16.14 3.94 6.50
C PHE A 107 17.63 3.78 6.21
N SER A 108 18.45 3.79 7.27
CA SER A 108 19.88 3.55 7.16
C SER A 108 20.22 2.10 7.51
N ASP A 109 20.99 1.45 6.65
CA ASP A 109 21.53 0.12 6.86
C ASP A 109 23.03 0.13 6.56
N GLY A 110 23.87 -0.16 7.59
CA GLY A 110 25.31 -0.15 7.46
C GLY A 110 25.91 1.15 6.93
N GLY A 111 25.29 2.30 7.24
CA GLY A 111 25.70 3.63 6.77
C GLY A 111 25.26 3.98 5.34
N LYS A 112 24.46 3.13 4.70
CA LYS A 112 23.84 3.38 3.40
C LYS A 112 22.36 3.69 3.58
N ASN A 113 21.83 4.64 2.82
CA ASN A 113 20.41 4.87 2.76
C ASN A 113 19.76 3.81 1.86
N VAL A 114 18.76 3.13 2.41
CA VAL A 114 17.94 2.16 1.68
C VAL A 114 16.54 2.73 1.57
N THR A 115 16.04 2.87 0.36
CA THR A 115 14.65 3.26 0.11
C THR A 115 13.86 2.05 -0.36
N ILE A 116 12.77 1.76 0.32
CA ILE A 116 11.79 0.76 -0.10
C ILE A 116 10.53 1.49 -0.56
N ARG A 117 9.96 1.08 -1.68
CA ARG A 117 8.67 1.57 -2.14
C ARG A 117 7.75 0.43 -2.54
N THR A 118 6.46 0.63 -2.33
CA THR A 118 5.39 -0.23 -2.83
C THR A 118 4.50 0.58 -3.77
N LEU A 119 4.22 0.04 -4.93
CA LEU A 119 3.33 0.66 -5.90
C LEU A 119 2.08 -0.21 -6.05
N ASN A 120 0.91 0.41 -5.94
CA ASN A 120 -0.38 -0.19 -6.26
C ASN A 120 -0.90 0.51 -7.52
N VAL A 121 -1.08 -0.22 -8.60
CA VAL A 121 -1.50 0.30 -9.90
C VAL A 121 -2.78 -0.40 -10.33
N TRP A 122 -3.85 0.38 -10.53
CA TRP A 122 -5.15 -0.14 -10.94
C TRP A 122 -5.18 -0.40 -12.45
N ASP A 123 -5.56 -1.62 -12.82
CA ASP A 123 -5.84 -2.00 -14.19
C ASP A 123 -7.29 -1.63 -14.57
N ASP A 124 -8.20 -1.75 -13.60
CA ASP A 124 -9.61 -1.38 -13.68
C ASP A 124 -10.18 -1.14 -12.26
N PRO A 125 -11.46 -0.76 -12.07
CA PRO A 125 -12.03 -0.52 -10.75
C PRO A 125 -12.02 -1.72 -9.79
N ASP A 126 -11.94 -2.94 -10.32
CA ASP A 126 -12.02 -4.18 -9.54
C ASP A 126 -10.68 -4.92 -9.43
N HIS A 127 -9.61 -4.45 -10.09
CA HIS A 127 -8.32 -5.11 -10.10
C HIS A 127 -7.16 -4.13 -10.00
N TYR A 128 -6.17 -4.45 -9.18
CA TYR A 128 -4.89 -3.75 -9.18
C TYR A 128 -3.73 -4.73 -9.03
N ARG A 129 -2.60 -4.33 -9.59
CA ARG A 129 -1.29 -4.97 -9.36
C ARG A 129 -0.53 -4.17 -8.32
N PHE A 130 0.30 -4.87 -7.55
CA PHE A 130 1.21 -4.22 -6.63
C PHE A 130 2.57 -4.91 -6.62
N TRP A 131 3.59 -4.11 -6.40
CA TRP A 131 4.95 -4.64 -6.21
C TRP A 131 5.71 -3.78 -5.23
N THR A 132 6.65 -4.42 -4.55
CA THR A 132 7.58 -3.76 -3.65
C THR A 132 8.98 -3.91 -4.19
N GLU A 133 9.76 -2.84 -4.14
CA GLU A 133 11.14 -2.81 -4.59
C GLU A 133 11.98 -1.90 -3.71
N PHE A 134 13.29 -2.13 -3.70
CA PHE A 134 14.23 -1.30 -2.96
C PHE A 134 15.34 -0.77 -3.84
N THR A 135 15.97 0.30 -3.36
CA THR A 135 17.19 0.87 -3.94
C THR A 135 18.14 1.32 -2.84
N THR A 136 19.43 1.27 -3.13
CA THR A 136 20.52 1.81 -2.29
C THR A 136 21.27 2.98 -2.93
N ASP A 137 20.94 3.30 -4.19
CA ASP A 137 21.58 4.35 -4.99
C ASP A 137 20.57 5.36 -5.57
N GLY A 138 19.26 5.12 -5.37
CA GLY A 138 18.17 5.96 -5.87
C GLY A 138 17.84 5.76 -7.37
N THR A 139 18.58 4.93 -8.09
CA THR A 139 18.45 4.76 -9.55
C THR A 139 18.13 3.33 -9.96
N HIS A 140 18.78 2.35 -9.35
CA HIS A 140 18.55 0.93 -9.63
C HIS A 140 17.62 0.32 -8.60
N TRP A 141 16.48 -0.18 -9.07
CA TRP A 141 15.46 -0.77 -8.22
C TRP A 141 15.46 -2.29 -8.34
N THR A 142 15.48 -2.97 -7.20
CA THR A 142 15.41 -4.42 -7.11
C THR A 142 14.05 -4.84 -6.55
N LYS A 143 13.35 -5.70 -7.28
CA LYS A 143 12.03 -6.22 -6.87
C LYS A 143 12.17 -7.12 -5.65
N MET A 144 11.29 -6.92 -4.68
CA MET A 144 11.17 -7.71 -3.45
C MET A 144 9.89 -8.52 -3.41
N LEU A 145 8.81 -8.01 -4.01
CA LEU A 145 7.50 -8.65 -3.99
C LEU A 145 6.72 -8.25 -5.24
N ASP A 146 5.89 -9.16 -5.72
CA ASP A 146 4.99 -8.95 -6.85
C ASP A 146 3.64 -9.61 -6.55
N GLY A 147 2.54 -8.90 -6.80
CA GLY A 147 1.22 -9.40 -6.46
C GLY A 147 0.08 -8.74 -7.22
N THR A 148 -1.09 -9.34 -7.07
CA THR A 148 -2.34 -8.86 -7.62
C THR A 148 -3.44 -8.86 -6.56
N ALA A 149 -4.40 -7.99 -6.73
CA ALA A 149 -5.59 -7.94 -5.88
C ALA A 149 -6.84 -7.77 -6.75
N HIS A 150 -7.93 -8.36 -6.29
CA HIS A 150 -9.24 -8.21 -6.92
C HIS A 150 -10.30 -7.89 -5.87
N ARG A 151 -11.31 -7.12 -6.30
CA ARG A 151 -12.45 -6.76 -5.45
C ARG A 151 -13.38 -7.96 -5.27
N VAL A 152 -13.77 -8.22 -4.03
CA VAL A 152 -14.78 -9.22 -3.70
C VAL A 152 -16.16 -8.57 -3.86
N LYS A 153 -16.99 -9.16 -4.70
CA LYS A 153 -18.40 -8.74 -4.86
C LYS A 153 -19.24 -9.53 -3.86
N ASN A 154 -19.89 -8.82 -2.96
CA ASN A 154 -20.89 -9.41 -2.04
C ASN A 154 -22.21 -9.65 -2.77
#